data_0301dbe90ea3905849c7c1d2c07e6ff0
#
_entry.id   0301dbe90ea3905849c7c1d2c07e6ff0
#
_cell.length_a   1.000
_cell.length_b   1.000
_cell.length_c   1.000
_cell.angle_alpha   90.00
_cell.angle_beta   90.00
_cell.angle_gamma   90.00
#
_symmetry.space_group_name_H-M   'P 1'
#
loop_
_entity.id
_entity.type
_entity.pdbx_description
1 polymer ?
#
loop_
_entity_poly.entity_id
_entity_poly.type
_entity_poly.pdbx_seq_one_letter_code
_entity_poly.pdbx_strand_id
1 'polypeptide(L)'
;KSQSQSRSIRYRCENASKAEDLYRSATDIANSANITLKETIKNRRNALAVDGHIKYSKNWDKAERKFLNAIKAMEKYDIKKAEELNQEISTEFSGIELLVIKDMYLNEARLNIYSAQKEKADRFAPITLSQARDYLGKAESELEKSRYDNQSARNIVEKSIERSNHAIFLTKLIQSIDKDRFTIEQLIIQSEKNLEKIANSADIYPLMTNGYKALTDSLSLYIDTLRKDKSYLEQDQRDNLIQISDMEEEIRNLDKMLGGVSEERESLIQRIEAQARIKEQYERVEKIFLPEEARVLRENNNVILRLIGLTFESNESKIMTKNIPLLTKVEKAIDVYP
;
A
#
# COMPACT_ATOMS: atom_id res chain seq x y z
N LYS A 1 0.39 43.59 -68.70
CA LYS A 1 0.95 43.04 -67.41
C LYS A 1 0.02 43.26 -66.18
N SER A 2 -0.72 44.36 -66.07
CA SER A 2 -1.58 44.63 -64.90
C SER A 2 -2.80 43.69 -64.81
N GLN A 3 -3.45 43.31 -65.91
CA GLN A 3 -4.61 42.40 -65.94
C GLN A 3 -4.27 40.95 -65.48
N SER A 4 -3.07 40.44 -65.83
CA SER A 4 -2.63 39.10 -65.41
C SER A 4 -2.27 39.05 -63.94
N GLN A 5 -1.69 40.13 -63.33
CA GLN A 5 -1.43 40.25 -61.89
C GLN A 5 -2.73 40.36 -61.08
N SER A 6 -3.71 41.12 -61.54
CA SER A 6 -5.03 41.24 -60.90
C SER A 6 -5.78 39.91 -60.89
N ARG A 7 -5.76 39.14 -61.97
CA ARG A 7 -6.33 37.75 -61.98
C ARG A 7 -5.61 36.80 -61.00
N SER A 8 -4.28 36.89 -60.92
CA SER A 8 -3.49 36.08 -60.00
C SER A 8 -3.80 36.40 -58.53
N ILE A 9 -3.95 37.69 -58.21
CA ILE A 9 -4.31 38.12 -56.84
C ILE A 9 -5.73 37.66 -56.50
N ARG A 10 -6.71 37.86 -57.40
CA ARG A 10 -8.08 37.40 -57.18
C ARG A 10 -8.18 35.89 -56.93
N TYR A 11 -7.49 35.08 -57.73
CA TYR A 11 -7.41 33.62 -57.55
C TYR A 11 -6.82 33.22 -56.19
N ARG A 12 -5.77 33.94 -55.76
CA ARG A 12 -5.18 33.67 -54.42
C ARG A 12 -6.14 34.04 -53.29
N CYS A 13 -6.85 35.17 -53.37
CA CYS A 13 -7.86 35.57 -52.42
C CYS A 13 -9.04 34.58 -52.33
N GLU A 14 -9.52 34.12 -53.50
CA GLU A 14 -10.59 33.11 -53.58
C GLU A 14 -10.16 31.78 -52.95
N ASN A 15 -8.92 31.34 -53.21
CA ASN A 15 -8.42 30.12 -52.57
C ASN A 15 -8.15 30.30 -51.06
N ALA A 16 -7.68 31.46 -50.63
CA ALA A 16 -7.52 31.75 -49.24
C ALA A 16 -8.86 31.77 -48.48
N SER A 17 -9.88 32.38 -49.08
CA SER A 17 -11.25 32.36 -48.51
C SER A 17 -11.82 30.93 -48.44
N LYS A 18 -11.66 30.14 -49.50
CA LYS A 18 -12.07 28.72 -49.46
C LYS A 18 -11.32 27.92 -48.40
N ALA A 19 -10.04 28.17 -48.21
CA ALA A 19 -9.24 27.50 -47.18
C ALA A 19 -9.74 27.91 -45.77
N GLU A 20 -10.03 29.18 -45.57
CA GLU A 20 -10.58 29.66 -44.28
C GLU A 20 -11.93 29.00 -43.99
N ASP A 21 -12.84 28.94 -44.96
CA ASP A 21 -14.15 28.29 -44.79
C ASP A 21 -14.01 26.80 -44.47
N LEU A 22 -13.06 26.10 -45.12
CA LEU A 22 -12.77 24.70 -44.84
C LEU A 22 -12.18 24.50 -43.43
N TYR A 23 -11.27 25.36 -43.00
CA TYR A 23 -10.72 25.32 -41.63
C TYR A 23 -11.79 25.61 -40.60
N ARG A 24 -12.65 26.59 -40.83
CA ARG A 24 -13.76 26.90 -39.94
C ARG A 24 -14.73 25.72 -39.81
N SER A 25 -15.16 25.15 -40.92
CA SER A 25 -16.00 23.95 -40.98
C SER A 25 -15.35 22.76 -40.23
N ALA A 26 -14.06 22.51 -40.47
CA ALA A 26 -13.34 21.44 -39.77
C ALA A 26 -13.26 21.67 -38.25
N THR A 27 -13.08 22.92 -37.84
CA THR A 27 -13.08 23.30 -36.43
C THR A 27 -14.44 23.08 -35.78
N ASP A 28 -15.54 23.46 -36.46
CA ASP A 28 -16.90 23.27 -35.97
C ASP A 28 -17.26 21.78 -35.85
N ILE A 29 -16.86 20.97 -36.85
CA ILE A 29 -17.02 19.51 -36.77
C ILE A 29 -16.22 18.91 -35.64
N ALA A 30 -14.96 19.33 -35.43
CA ALA A 30 -14.11 18.86 -34.33
C ALA A 30 -14.70 19.22 -32.95
N ASN A 31 -15.21 20.43 -32.79
CA ASN A 31 -15.90 20.87 -31.56
C ASN A 31 -17.17 20.05 -31.32
N SER A 32 -17.98 19.82 -32.34
CA SER A 32 -19.18 18.99 -32.24
C SER A 32 -18.83 17.54 -31.90
N ALA A 33 -17.78 16.98 -32.52
CA ALA A 33 -17.30 15.64 -32.21
C ALA A 33 -16.78 15.54 -30.75
N ASN A 34 -16.07 16.55 -30.26
CA ASN A 34 -15.62 16.59 -28.84
C ASN A 34 -16.77 16.63 -27.83
N ILE A 35 -17.90 17.22 -28.20
CA ILE A 35 -19.10 17.23 -27.36
C ILE A 35 -19.81 15.88 -27.45
N THR A 36 -20.11 15.42 -28.66
CA THR A 36 -20.89 14.19 -28.92
C THR A 36 -20.15 12.93 -28.43
N LEU A 37 -18.84 12.85 -28.69
CA LEU A 37 -18.02 11.67 -28.37
C LEU A 37 -17.16 11.86 -27.10
N LYS A 38 -17.55 12.80 -26.23
CA LYS A 38 -16.76 13.19 -25.04
C LYS A 38 -16.32 11.98 -24.18
N GLU A 39 -17.25 11.11 -23.85
CA GLU A 39 -16.98 9.92 -23.03
C GLU A 39 -16.06 8.92 -23.77
N THR A 40 -16.30 8.69 -25.05
CA THR A 40 -15.42 7.85 -25.88
C THR A 40 -14.00 8.38 -25.95
N ILE A 41 -13.83 9.69 -26.18
CA ILE A 41 -12.50 10.34 -26.24
C ILE A 41 -11.78 10.22 -24.89
N LYS A 42 -12.52 10.41 -23.77
CA LYS A 42 -11.98 10.23 -22.43
C LYS A 42 -11.52 8.79 -22.21
N ASN A 43 -12.40 7.81 -22.47
CA ASN A 43 -12.10 6.40 -22.23
C ASN A 43 -11.00 5.88 -23.16
N ARG A 44 -10.96 6.36 -24.41
CA ARG A 44 -9.84 6.09 -25.34
C ARG A 44 -8.51 6.61 -24.79
N ARG A 45 -8.49 7.84 -24.26
CA ARG A 45 -7.30 8.43 -23.64
C ARG A 45 -6.85 7.63 -22.41
N ASN A 46 -7.78 7.22 -21.56
CA ASN A 46 -7.50 6.41 -20.39
C ASN A 46 -6.91 5.05 -20.77
N ALA A 47 -7.52 4.37 -21.75
CA ALA A 47 -7.01 3.09 -22.25
C ALA A 47 -5.63 3.22 -22.92
N LEU A 48 -5.36 4.36 -23.58
CA LEU A 48 -4.05 4.67 -24.15
C LEU A 48 -3.00 4.90 -23.05
N ALA A 49 -3.36 5.60 -21.97
CA ALA A 49 -2.47 5.92 -20.86
C ALA A 49 -1.97 4.67 -20.11
N VAL A 50 -2.69 3.56 -20.17
CA VAL A 50 -2.29 2.28 -19.59
C VAL A 50 -1.70 1.30 -20.61
N ASP A 51 -1.30 1.76 -21.78
CA ASP A 51 -0.76 0.95 -22.88
C ASP A 51 -1.73 -0.11 -23.44
N GLY A 52 -3.04 0.16 -23.38
CA GLY A 52 -4.08 -0.75 -23.84
C GLY A 52 -3.95 -1.11 -25.32
N HIS A 53 -3.46 -0.17 -26.15
CA HIS A 53 -3.20 -0.35 -27.58
C HIS A 53 -2.08 -1.36 -27.87
N ILE A 54 -1.14 -1.55 -26.93
CA ILE A 54 -0.05 -2.53 -27.06
C ILE A 54 -0.49 -3.88 -26.45
N LYS A 55 -0.98 -3.86 -25.22
CA LYS A 55 -1.31 -5.09 -24.47
C LYS A 55 -2.51 -5.83 -25.04
N TYR A 56 -3.50 -5.10 -25.53
CA TYR A 56 -4.75 -5.62 -26.09
C TYR A 56 -4.99 -5.08 -27.51
N SER A 57 -4.00 -5.18 -28.37
CA SER A 57 -4.00 -4.63 -29.72
C SER A 57 -5.24 -5.03 -30.55
N LYS A 58 -5.64 -6.30 -30.50
CA LYS A 58 -6.83 -6.78 -31.25
C LYS A 58 -8.12 -6.09 -30.80
N ASN A 59 -8.29 -5.92 -29.49
CA ASN A 59 -9.46 -5.24 -28.93
C ASN A 59 -9.41 -3.75 -29.25
N TRP A 60 -8.23 -3.17 -29.14
CA TRP A 60 -7.97 -1.77 -29.50
C TRP A 60 -8.28 -1.49 -30.96
N ASP A 61 -7.75 -2.28 -31.90
CA ASP A 61 -7.98 -2.09 -33.34
C ASP A 61 -9.46 -2.21 -33.72
N LYS A 62 -10.22 -3.04 -32.99
CA LYS A 62 -11.67 -3.13 -33.18
C LYS A 62 -12.37 -1.86 -32.72
N ALA A 63 -12.07 -1.38 -31.50
CA ALA A 63 -12.65 -0.17 -30.97
C ALA A 63 -12.25 1.07 -31.77
N GLU A 64 -10.98 1.16 -32.20
CA GLU A 64 -10.44 2.26 -33.00
C GLU A 64 -11.11 2.35 -34.39
N ARG A 65 -11.34 1.23 -35.06
CA ARG A 65 -12.09 1.21 -36.31
C ARG A 65 -13.51 1.75 -36.16
N LYS A 66 -14.20 1.39 -35.09
CA LYS A 66 -15.54 1.92 -34.80
C LYS A 66 -15.49 3.41 -34.48
N PHE A 67 -14.47 3.84 -33.72
CA PHE A 67 -14.25 5.25 -33.39
C PHE A 67 -14.02 6.07 -34.66
N LEU A 68 -13.18 5.60 -35.57
CA LEU A 68 -12.98 6.25 -36.89
C LEU A 68 -14.27 6.31 -37.70
N ASN A 69 -15.14 5.29 -37.62
CA ASN A 69 -16.45 5.32 -38.28
C ASN A 69 -17.39 6.36 -37.66
N ALA A 70 -17.36 6.53 -36.32
CA ALA A 70 -18.12 7.58 -35.65
C ALA A 70 -17.62 8.98 -36.05
N ILE A 71 -16.29 9.18 -36.16
CA ILE A 71 -15.71 10.43 -36.63
C ILE A 71 -16.15 10.71 -38.08
N LYS A 72 -16.12 9.69 -38.99
CA LYS A 72 -16.60 9.83 -40.35
C LYS A 72 -18.09 10.16 -40.44
N ALA A 73 -18.90 9.69 -39.49
CA ALA A 73 -20.32 10.09 -39.42
C ALA A 73 -20.45 11.57 -39.02
N MET A 74 -19.64 12.07 -38.08
CA MET A 74 -19.58 13.48 -37.70
C MET A 74 -19.18 14.37 -38.89
N GLU A 75 -18.15 13.96 -39.68
CA GLU A 75 -17.74 14.65 -40.89
C GLU A 75 -18.86 14.80 -41.94
N LYS A 76 -19.80 13.84 -41.94
CA LYS A 76 -20.99 13.86 -42.83
C LYS A 76 -22.22 14.50 -42.19
N TYR A 77 -22.07 15.12 -40.98
CA TYR A 77 -23.16 15.68 -40.20
C TYR A 77 -24.24 14.65 -39.75
N ASP A 78 -23.90 13.37 -39.77
CA ASP A 78 -24.75 12.30 -39.28
C ASP A 78 -24.54 12.08 -37.77
N ILE A 79 -24.97 13.08 -36.98
CA ILE A 79 -24.77 13.12 -35.52
C ILE A 79 -25.46 11.92 -34.86
N LYS A 80 -26.66 11.57 -35.32
CA LYS A 80 -27.44 10.45 -34.75
C LYS A 80 -26.70 9.12 -34.81
N LYS A 81 -26.06 8.84 -35.94
CA LYS A 81 -25.24 7.64 -36.12
C LYS A 81 -23.98 7.66 -35.26
N ALA A 82 -23.36 8.84 -35.05
CA ALA A 82 -22.23 8.99 -34.17
C ALA A 82 -22.63 8.76 -32.70
N GLU A 83 -23.80 9.24 -32.26
CA GLU A 83 -24.34 9.02 -30.91
C GLU A 83 -24.66 7.53 -30.67
N GLU A 84 -25.28 6.84 -31.65
CA GLU A 84 -25.56 5.40 -31.57
C GLU A 84 -24.29 4.59 -31.34
N LEU A 85 -23.17 4.94 -32.02
CA LEU A 85 -21.89 4.27 -31.88
C LEU A 85 -21.15 4.66 -30.59
N ASN A 86 -21.39 5.86 -30.05
CA ASN A 86 -20.64 6.43 -28.91
C ASN A 86 -20.65 5.51 -27.68
N GLN A 87 -21.83 5.02 -27.28
CA GLN A 87 -21.96 4.19 -26.08
C GLN A 87 -21.21 2.86 -26.21
N GLU A 88 -21.30 2.21 -27.36
CA GLU A 88 -20.61 0.95 -27.62
C GLU A 88 -19.08 1.13 -27.60
N ILE A 89 -18.58 2.15 -28.30
CA ILE A 89 -17.15 2.43 -28.41
C ILE A 89 -16.57 2.84 -27.04
N SER A 90 -17.32 3.69 -26.33
CA SER A 90 -16.97 4.13 -24.96
C SER A 90 -16.79 2.92 -24.03
N THR A 91 -17.71 1.96 -24.07
CA THR A 91 -17.65 0.73 -23.29
C THR A 91 -16.47 -0.16 -23.70
N GLU A 92 -16.18 -0.27 -25.02
CA GLU A 92 -15.04 -1.06 -25.49
C GLU A 92 -13.70 -0.48 -25.00
N PHE A 93 -13.46 0.83 -25.10
CA PHE A 93 -12.23 1.46 -24.56
C PHE A 93 -12.13 1.35 -23.05
N SER A 94 -13.24 1.59 -22.34
CA SER A 94 -13.31 1.42 -20.88
C SER A 94 -13.02 -0.03 -20.48
N GLY A 95 -13.49 -1.01 -21.26
CA GLY A 95 -13.19 -2.43 -21.07
C GLY A 95 -11.70 -2.75 -21.27
N ILE A 96 -11.06 -2.17 -22.29
CA ILE A 96 -9.62 -2.35 -22.54
C ILE A 96 -8.80 -1.80 -21.37
N GLU A 97 -9.12 -0.60 -20.89
CA GLU A 97 -8.49 -0.03 -19.70
C GLU A 97 -8.59 -0.96 -18.49
N LEU A 98 -9.80 -1.46 -18.21
CA LEU A 98 -10.04 -2.37 -17.10
C LEU A 98 -9.25 -3.68 -17.23
N LEU A 99 -9.15 -4.25 -18.42
CA LEU A 99 -8.37 -5.46 -18.66
C LEU A 99 -6.89 -5.25 -18.33
N VAL A 100 -6.31 -4.12 -18.75
CA VAL A 100 -4.91 -3.78 -18.44
C VAL A 100 -4.72 -3.58 -16.95
N ILE A 101 -5.64 -2.88 -16.28
CA ILE A 101 -5.59 -2.68 -14.83
C ILE A 101 -5.67 -4.02 -14.11
N LYS A 102 -6.60 -4.89 -14.49
CA LYS A 102 -6.71 -6.24 -13.93
C LYS A 102 -5.41 -7.02 -14.10
N ASP A 103 -4.80 -7.03 -15.26
CA ASP A 103 -3.53 -7.73 -15.47
C ASP A 103 -2.41 -7.15 -14.62
N MET A 104 -2.37 -5.83 -14.48
CA MET A 104 -1.34 -5.16 -13.67
C MET A 104 -1.40 -5.56 -12.19
N TYR A 105 -2.61 -5.68 -11.63
CA TYR A 105 -2.78 -5.97 -10.20
C TYR A 105 -2.96 -7.45 -9.88
N LEU A 106 -3.54 -8.25 -10.78
CA LEU A 106 -3.95 -9.62 -10.48
C LEU A 106 -2.99 -10.69 -11.02
N ASN A 107 -2.08 -10.32 -11.92
CA ASN A 107 -1.23 -11.30 -12.60
C ASN A 107 -0.38 -12.11 -11.63
N GLU A 108 0.19 -11.49 -10.61
CA GLU A 108 1.00 -12.17 -9.61
C GLU A 108 0.18 -13.21 -8.84
N ALA A 109 -1.03 -12.85 -8.38
CA ALA A 109 -1.91 -13.79 -7.70
C ALA A 109 -2.33 -14.96 -8.62
N ARG A 110 -2.61 -14.68 -9.90
CA ARG A 110 -2.92 -15.72 -10.89
C ARG A 110 -1.74 -16.68 -11.09
N LEU A 111 -0.53 -16.16 -11.17
CA LEU A 111 0.69 -16.98 -11.30
C LEU A 111 0.94 -17.82 -10.05
N ASN A 112 0.70 -17.27 -8.86
CA ASN A 112 0.84 -18.03 -7.61
C ASN A 112 -0.20 -19.15 -7.49
N ILE A 113 -1.46 -18.89 -7.85
CA ILE A 113 -2.50 -19.91 -7.92
C ILE A 113 -2.14 -21.00 -8.92
N TYR A 114 -1.66 -20.62 -10.10
CA TYR A 114 -1.20 -21.57 -11.12
C TYR A 114 -0.02 -22.42 -10.61
N SER A 115 0.93 -21.80 -9.92
CA SER A 115 2.06 -22.50 -9.30
C SER A 115 1.59 -23.49 -8.23
N ALA A 116 0.61 -23.11 -7.40
CA ALA A 116 0.00 -24.00 -6.43
C ALA A 116 -0.69 -25.21 -7.09
N GLN A 117 -1.40 -24.99 -8.20
CA GLN A 117 -2.02 -26.07 -8.97
C GLN A 117 -0.97 -27.03 -9.55
N LYS A 118 0.13 -26.50 -10.10
CA LYS A 118 1.24 -27.28 -10.64
C LYS A 118 1.85 -28.20 -9.58
N GLU A 119 1.94 -27.74 -8.33
CA GLU A 119 2.38 -28.51 -7.16
C GLU A 119 1.31 -29.52 -6.69
N LYS A 120 0.13 -29.60 -7.31
CA LYS A 120 -1.01 -30.46 -6.97
C LYS A 120 -1.76 -30.03 -5.70
N ALA A 121 -1.81 -28.73 -5.41
CA ALA A 121 -2.56 -28.20 -4.27
C ALA A 121 -4.08 -28.48 -4.38
N ASP A 122 -4.60 -28.65 -5.58
CA ASP A 122 -5.99 -29.09 -5.78
C ASP A 122 -6.30 -30.43 -5.07
N ARG A 123 -5.30 -31.31 -4.96
CA ARG A 123 -5.43 -32.62 -4.31
C ARG A 123 -5.12 -32.56 -2.81
N PHE A 124 -4.03 -31.88 -2.44
CA PHE A 124 -3.47 -31.94 -1.08
C PHE A 124 -3.88 -30.78 -0.18
N ALA A 125 -4.21 -29.62 -0.74
CA ALA A 125 -4.64 -28.42 0.00
C ALA A 125 -5.82 -27.70 -0.67
N PRO A 126 -6.91 -28.40 -1.04
CA PRO A 126 -8.02 -27.84 -1.84
C PRO A 126 -8.71 -26.66 -1.14
N ILE A 127 -8.90 -26.73 0.17
CA ILE A 127 -9.58 -25.69 0.94
C ILE A 127 -8.81 -24.38 0.87
N THR A 128 -7.49 -24.40 1.13
CA THR A 128 -6.64 -23.23 1.13
C THR A 128 -6.50 -22.65 -0.28
N LEU A 129 -6.40 -23.51 -1.29
CA LEU A 129 -6.36 -23.07 -2.69
C LEU A 129 -7.69 -22.44 -3.13
N SER A 130 -8.84 -22.97 -2.67
CA SER A 130 -10.15 -22.35 -2.90
C SER A 130 -10.22 -20.94 -2.30
N GLN A 131 -9.73 -20.75 -1.06
CA GLN A 131 -9.68 -19.45 -0.43
C GLN A 131 -8.83 -18.45 -1.25
N ALA A 132 -7.71 -18.90 -1.82
CA ALA A 132 -6.88 -18.05 -2.70
C ALA A 132 -7.66 -17.59 -3.94
N ARG A 133 -8.41 -18.51 -4.59
CA ARG A 133 -9.28 -18.19 -5.74
C ARG A 133 -10.42 -17.24 -5.37
N ASP A 134 -11.01 -17.42 -4.19
CA ASP A 134 -12.08 -16.55 -3.69
C ASP A 134 -11.57 -15.11 -3.44
N TYR A 135 -10.36 -14.97 -2.88
CA TYR A 135 -9.73 -13.65 -2.74
C TYR A 135 -9.41 -13.03 -4.10
N LEU A 136 -8.91 -13.80 -5.07
CA LEU A 136 -8.69 -13.31 -6.43
C LEU A 136 -9.98 -12.78 -7.06
N GLY A 137 -11.09 -13.55 -6.96
CA GLY A 137 -12.40 -13.13 -7.47
C GLY A 137 -12.93 -11.85 -6.78
N LYS A 138 -12.72 -11.72 -5.45
CA LYS A 138 -13.06 -10.50 -4.72
C LYS A 138 -12.22 -9.30 -5.19
N ALA A 139 -10.94 -9.49 -5.44
CA ALA A 139 -10.07 -8.44 -5.96
C ALA A 139 -10.49 -8.00 -7.38
N GLU A 140 -10.86 -8.95 -8.23
CA GLU A 140 -11.41 -8.66 -9.58
C GLU A 140 -12.67 -7.81 -9.50
N SER A 141 -13.62 -8.19 -8.61
CA SER A 141 -14.86 -7.45 -8.40
C SER A 141 -14.61 -6.04 -7.84
N GLU A 142 -13.60 -5.90 -6.98
CA GLU A 142 -13.25 -4.60 -6.40
C GLU A 142 -12.67 -3.65 -7.45
N LEU A 143 -11.79 -4.15 -8.34
CA LEU A 143 -11.27 -3.36 -9.47
C LEU A 143 -12.35 -2.96 -10.47
N GLU A 144 -13.41 -3.77 -10.62
CA GLU A 144 -14.57 -3.40 -11.46
C GLU A 144 -15.36 -2.24 -10.87
N LYS A 145 -15.49 -2.18 -9.53
CA LYS A 145 -16.21 -1.11 -8.83
C LYS A 145 -15.38 0.16 -8.75
N SER A 146 -14.10 0.03 -8.42
CA SER A 146 -13.21 1.16 -8.13
C SER A 146 -11.83 0.95 -8.76
N ARG A 147 -11.73 1.19 -10.08
CA ARG A 147 -10.50 0.93 -10.83
C ARG A 147 -9.34 1.89 -10.51
N TYR A 148 -9.64 3.08 -9.96
CA TYR A 148 -8.63 4.11 -9.65
C TYR A 148 -8.24 4.14 -8.17
N ASP A 149 -9.15 3.80 -7.26
CA ASP A 149 -8.83 3.56 -5.85
C ASP A 149 -8.60 2.06 -5.65
N ASN A 150 -7.34 1.65 -5.85
CA ASN A 150 -6.96 0.23 -5.91
C ASN A 150 -6.36 -0.30 -4.61
N GLN A 151 -6.31 0.50 -3.53
CA GLN A 151 -5.71 0.05 -2.26
C GLN A 151 -6.44 -1.16 -1.66
N SER A 152 -7.78 -1.14 -1.67
CA SER A 152 -8.60 -2.27 -1.23
C SER A 152 -8.31 -3.52 -2.06
N ALA A 153 -8.28 -3.39 -3.39
CA ALA A 153 -7.98 -4.50 -4.29
C ALA A 153 -6.58 -5.07 -4.05
N ARG A 154 -5.56 -4.23 -3.85
CA ARG A 154 -4.18 -4.66 -3.51
C ARG A 154 -4.14 -5.50 -2.24
N ASN A 155 -4.77 -5.03 -1.16
CA ASN A 155 -4.82 -5.76 0.10
C ASN A 155 -5.50 -7.15 -0.05
N ILE A 156 -6.49 -7.24 -0.95
CA ILE A 156 -7.17 -8.51 -1.24
C ILE A 156 -6.28 -9.43 -2.10
N VAL A 157 -5.53 -8.85 -3.06
CA VAL A 157 -4.55 -9.59 -3.88
C VAL A 157 -3.45 -10.19 -3.00
N GLU A 158 -2.91 -9.44 -2.05
CA GLU A 158 -1.90 -9.93 -1.09
C GLU A 158 -2.43 -11.15 -0.32
N LYS A 159 -3.69 -11.13 0.13
CA LYS A 159 -4.33 -12.28 0.77
C LYS A 159 -4.44 -13.48 -0.17
N SER A 160 -4.72 -13.25 -1.46
CA SER A 160 -4.75 -14.33 -2.46
C SER A 160 -3.38 -14.96 -2.64
N ILE A 161 -2.32 -14.14 -2.73
CA ILE A 161 -0.94 -14.59 -2.84
C ILE A 161 -0.52 -15.37 -1.60
N GLU A 162 -0.80 -14.83 -0.40
CA GLU A 162 -0.52 -15.50 0.87
C GLU A 162 -1.20 -16.88 0.94
N ARG A 163 -2.49 -16.97 0.60
CA ARG A 163 -3.22 -18.26 0.60
C ARG A 163 -2.69 -19.22 -0.45
N SER A 164 -2.27 -18.75 -1.61
CA SER A 164 -1.64 -19.59 -2.63
C SER A 164 -0.31 -20.18 -2.16
N ASN A 165 0.54 -19.36 -1.56
CA ASN A 165 1.81 -19.79 -0.99
C ASN A 165 1.60 -20.76 0.19
N HIS A 166 0.60 -20.50 1.03
CA HIS A 166 0.21 -21.41 2.10
C HIS A 166 -0.30 -22.76 1.56
N ALA A 167 -1.08 -22.75 0.47
CA ALA A 167 -1.52 -23.99 -0.18
C ALA A 167 -0.32 -24.80 -0.72
N ILE A 168 0.70 -24.15 -1.28
CA ILE A 168 1.95 -24.81 -1.70
C ILE A 168 2.67 -25.43 -0.50
N PHE A 169 2.81 -24.66 0.58
CA PHE A 169 3.43 -25.14 1.82
C PHE A 169 2.72 -26.38 2.37
N LEU A 170 1.39 -26.31 2.54
CA LEU A 170 0.57 -27.43 3.02
C LEU A 170 0.69 -28.64 2.10
N THR A 171 0.68 -28.41 0.80
CA THR A 171 0.85 -29.49 -0.19
C THR A 171 2.17 -30.23 0.02
N LYS A 172 3.28 -29.51 0.17
CA LYS A 172 4.60 -30.11 0.41
C LYS A 172 4.65 -30.85 1.74
N LEU A 173 4.05 -30.29 2.78
CA LEU A 173 3.97 -30.90 4.09
C LEU A 173 3.15 -32.20 4.05
N ILE A 174 1.94 -32.19 3.45
CA ILE A 174 1.09 -33.38 3.31
C ILE A 174 1.77 -34.45 2.46
N GLN A 175 2.45 -34.05 1.37
CA GLN A 175 3.24 -34.99 0.56
C GLN A 175 4.42 -35.61 1.32
N SER A 176 4.99 -34.90 2.30
CA SER A 176 6.06 -35.44 3.14
C SER A 176 5.55 -36.48 4.12
N ILE A 177 4.33 -36.32 4.60
CA ILE A 177 3.62 -37.30 5.44
C ILE A 177 3.26 -38.54 4.59
N ASP A 178 2.69 -38.32 3.41
CA ASP A 178 2.29 -39.38 2.48
C ASP A 178 3.49 -40.27 2.02
N LYS A 179 4.70 -39.74 2.06
CA LYS A 179 5.95 -40.45 1.74
C LYS A 179 6.69 -41.02 2.96
N ASP A 180 6.02 -41.16 4.09
CA ASP A 180 6.57 -41.66 5.37
C ASP A 180 7.83 -40.90 5.86
N ARG A 181 8.05 -39.68 5.41
CA ARG A 181 9.17 -38.83 5.83
C ARG A 181 8.90 -38.10 7.13
N PHE A 182 7.61 -37.98 7.49
CA PHE A 182 7.13 -37.24 8.63
C PHE A 182 5.78 -37.81 9.08
N THR A 183 5.59 -38.06 10.37
CA THR A 183 4.32 -38.59 10.86
C THR A 183 3.37 -37.45 11.30
N ILE A 184 2.07 -37.75 11.32
CA ILE A 184 1.06 -36.80 11.83
C ILE A 184 1.34 -36.48 13.31
N GLU A 185 1.76 -37.46 14.10
CA GLU A 185 2.13 -37.27 15.50
C GLU A 185 3.29 -36.26 15.63
N GLN A 186 4.34 -36.41 14.81
CA GLN A 186 5.47 -35.46 14.80
C GLN A 186 5.02 -34.03 14.43
N LEU A 187 4.07 -33.89 13.51
CA LEU A 187 3.49 -32.59 13.15
C LEU A 187 2.73 -31.96 14.35
N ILE A 188 1.92 -32.75 15.03
CA ILE A 188 1.19 -32.31 16.20
C ILE A 188 2.16 -31.87 17.30
N ILE A 189 3.14 -32.70 17.64
CA ILE A 189 4.16 -32.41 18.66
C ILE A 189 4.94 -31.12 18.31
N GLN A 190 5.27 -30.93 17.04
CA GLN A 190 5.97 -29.73 16.60
C GLN A 190 5.09 -28.47 16.77
N SER A 191 3.80 -28.59 16.48
CA SER A 191 2.82 -27.50 16.68
C SER A 191 2.64 -27.18 18.18
N GLU A 192 2.60 -28.22 19.02
CA GLU A 192 2.55 -28.09 20.47
C GLU A 192 3.76 -27.36 21.03
N LYS A 193 4.96 -27.73 20.64
CA LYS A 193 6.21 -27.04 21.05
C LYS A 193 6.20 -25.54 20.72
N ASN A 194 5.63 -25.15 19.59
CA ASN A 194 5.51 -23.75 19.25
C ASN A 194 4.53 -23.00 20.17
N LEU A 195 3.41 -23.62 20.52
CA LEU A 195 2.45 -23.07 21.47
C LEU A 195 3.00 -23.04 22.89
N GLU A 196 3.71 -24.09 23.34
CA GLU A 196 4.42 -24.12 24.62
C GLU A 196 5.41 -22.97 24.74
N LYS A 197 6.17 -22.70 23.71
CA LYS A 197 7.14 -21.59 23.68
C LYS A 197 6.45 -20.24 23.88
N ILE A 198 5.29 -20.03 23.24
CA ILE A 198 4.50 -18.80 23.42
C ILE A 198 3.93 -18.73 24.83
N ALA A 199 3.36 -19.84 25.34
CA ALA A 199 2.79 -19.92 26.68
C ALA A 199 3.83 -19.63 27.77
N ASN A 200 5.02 -20.23 27.63
CA ASN A 200 6.13 -19.99 28.56
C ASN A 200 6.61 -18.53 28.54
N SER A 201 6.53 -17.85 27.38
CA SER A 201 6.86 -16.43 27.29
C SER A 201 5.83 -15.52 28.00
N ALA A 202 4.66 -16.04 28.26
CA ALA A 202 3.56 -15.39 28.98
C ALA A 202 3.40 -15.90 30.43
N ASP A 203 4.33 -16.74 30.91
CA ASP A 203 4.27 -17.42 32.21
C ASP A 203 2.99 -18.25 32.42
N ILE A 204 2.42 -18.77 31.29
CA ILE A 204 1.22 -19.60 31.29
C ILE A 204 1.65 -21.06 31.16
N TYR A 205 1.18 -21.91 32.07
CA TYR A 205 1.46 -23.35 32.01
C TYR A 205 0.72 -24.00 30.82
N PRO A 206 1.42 -24.66 29.88
CA PRO A 206 0.82 -25.19 28.66
C PRO A 206 0.11 -26.51 28.89
N LEU A 207 -1.17 -26.47 29.30
CA LEU A 207 -2.02 -27.68 29.41
C LEU A 207 -2.59 -28.02 28.03
N MET A 208 -2.14 -29.16 27.44
CA MET A 208 -2.58 -29.64 26.12
C MET A 208 -3.33 -30.98 26.16
N THR A 209 -3.65 -31.50 27.34
CA THR A 209 -4.30 -32.81 27.51
C THR A 209 -5.64 -32.96 26.79
N ASN A 210 -6.35 -31.84 26.55
CA ASN A 210 -7.64 -31.80 25.83
C ASN A 210 -7.56 -30.97 24.54
N GLY A 211 -6.38 -30.89 23.92
CA GLY A 211 -6.12 -30.10 22.72
C GLY A 211 -5.78 -28.64 23.03
N TYR A 212 -5.71 -27.84 21.98
CA TYR A 212 -5.17 -26.48 22.05
C TYR A 212 -6.12 -25.42 22.60
N LYS A 213 -7.43 -25.73 22.75
CA LYS A 213 -8.45 -24.70 23.03
C LYS A 213 -8.22 -23.99 24.35
N ALA A 214 -8.01 -24.72 25.42
CA ALA A 214 -7.80 -24.11 26.74
C ALA A 214 -6.58 -23.20 26.77
N LEU A 215 -5.48 -23.60 26.12
CA LEU A 215 -4.27 -22.81 26.05
C LEU A 215 -4.45 -21.56 25.17
N THR A 216 -5.09 -21.69 24.02
CA THR A 216 -5.36 -20.55 23.13
C THR A 216 -6.30 -19.54 23.78
N ASP A 217 -7.31 -20.00 24.51
CA ASP A 217 -8.23 -19.13 25.26
C ASP A 217 -7.48 -18.36 26.35
N SER A 218 -6.60 -19.04 27.11
CA SER A 218 -5.76 -18.41 28.15
C SER A 218 -4.79 -17.37 27.55
N LEU A 219 -4.13 -17.70 26.43
CA LEU A 219 -3.24 -16.76 25.73
C LEU A 219 -4.01 -15.56 25.18
N SER A 220 -5.20 -15.78 24.63
CA SER A 220 -6.06 -14.70 24.14
C SER A 220 -6.47 -13.76 25.27
N LEU A 221 -6.88 -14.32 26.41
CA LEU A 221 -7.23 -13.54 27.60
C LEU A 221 -6.04 -12.73 28.11
N TYR A 222 -4.86 -13.35 28.15
CA TYR A 222 -3.63 -12.66 28.55
C TYR A 222 -3.28 -11.48 27.64
N ILE A 223 -3.36 -11.69 26.31
CA ILE A 223 -3.13 -10.63 25.33
C ILE A 223 -4.15 -9.50 25.48
N ASP A 224 -5.42 -9.83 25.69
CA ASP A 224 -6.47 -8.83 25.90
C ASP A 224 -6.28 -8.05 27.19
N THR A 225 -5.77 -8.71 28.26
CA THR A 225 -5.40 -8.03 29.49
C THR A 225 -4.24 -7.07 29.27
N LEU A 226 -3.17 -7.52 28.60
CA LEU A 226 -2.03 -6.65 28.26
C LEU A 226 -2.43 -5.44 27.42
N ARG A 227 -3.38 -5.59 26.49
CA ARG A 227 -3.90 -4.48 25.70
C ARG A 227 -4.65 -3.46 26.55
N LYS A 228 -5.46 -3.93 27.51
CA LYS A 228 -6.16 -3.06 28.45
C LYS A 228 -5.18 -2.34 29.37
N ASP A 229 -4.21 -3.03 29.93
CA ASP A 229 -3.19 -2.45 30.79
C ASP A 229 -2.37 -1.41 30.04
N LYS A 230 -1.97 -1.70 28.79
CA LYS A 230 -1.30 -0.74 27.91
C LYS A 230 -2.15 0.51 27.70
N SER A 231 -3.44 0.35 27.36
CA SER A 231 -4.34 1.48 27.14
C SER A 231 -4.53 2.31 28.42
N TYR A 232 -4.64 1.65 29.56
CA TYR A 232 -4.72 2.32 30.86
C TYR A 232 -3.45 3.11 31.16
N LEU A 233 -2.27 2.51 31.00
CA LEU A 233 -0.99 3.19 31.22
C LEU A 233 -0.77 4.37 30.27
N GLU A 234 -1.20 4.23 29.00
CA GLU A 234 -1.14 5.34 28.04
C GLU A 234 -2.09 6.48 28.40
N GLN A 235 -3.24 6.17 29.02
CA GLN A 235 -4.16 7.20 29.53
C GLN A 235 -3.58 7.87 30.77
N ASP A 236 -3.11 7.10 31.75
CA ASP A 236 -2.47 7.60 32.96
C ASP A 236 -1.26 8.50 32.63
N GLN A 237 -0.47 8.11 31.65
CA GLN A 237 0.64 8.94 31.17
C GLN A 237 0.15 10.28 30.60
N ARG A 238 -0.95 10.28 29.81
CA ARG A 238 -1.54 11.53 29.31
C ARG A 238 -2.05 12.41 30.44
N ASP A 239 -2.74 11.83 31.41
CA ASP A 239 -3.30 12.55 32.54
C ASP A 239 -2.18 13.15 33.43
N ASN A 240 -1.11 12.42 33.64
CA ASN A 240 0.09 12.91 34.35
C ASN A 240 0.76 14.08 33.60
N LEU A 241 0.83 14.04 32.25
CA LEU A 241 1.37 15.14 31.46
C LEU A 241 0.50 16.40 31.57
N ILE A 242 -0.83 16.24 31.60
CA ILE A 242 -1.75 17.37 31.80
C ILE A 242 -1.54 17.98 33.19
N GLN A 243 -1.48 17.15 34.25
CA GLN A 243 -1.21 17.63 35.60
C GLN A 243 0.13 18.37 35.73
N ILE A 244 1.17 17.88 35.05
CA ILE A 244 2.48 18.57 35.02
C ILE A 244 2.33 19.94 34.35
N SER A 245 1.63 20.03 33.24
CA SER A 245 1.37 21.28 32.52
C SER A 245 0.61 22.30 33.37
N ASP A 246 -0.43 21.82 34.07
CA ASP A 246 -1.26 22.66 34.97
C ASP A 246 -0.41 23.18 36.15
N MET A 247 0.40 22.33 36.75
CA MET A 247 1.30 22.73 37.83
C MET A 247 2.37 23.72 37.35
N GLU A 248 2.90 23.58 36.16
CA GLU A 248 3.84 24.53 35.56
C GLU A 248 3.19 25.89 35.30
N GLU A 249 1.92 25.90 34.91
CA GLU A 249 1.15 27.13 34.73
C GLU A 249 0.86 27.81 36.10
N GLU A 250 0.53 27.05 37.10
CA GLU A 250 0.33 27.56 38.46
C GLU A 250 1.62 28.16 39.01
N ILE A 251 2.76 27.49 38.85
CA ILE A 251 4.07 28.01 39.25
C ILE A 251 4.35 29.34 38.52
N ARG A 252 4.09 29.43 37.23
CA ARG A 252 4.28 30.69 36.47
C ARG A 252 3.37 31.82 36.97
N ASN A 253 2.14 31.50 37.35
CA ASN A 253 1.20 32.48 37.90
C ASN A 253 1.61 32.95 39.29
N LEU A 254 2.05 32.04 40.14
CA LEU A 254 2.59 32.36 41.48
C LEU A 254 3.85 33.23 41.38
N ASP A 255 4.73 32.97 40.38
CA ASP A 255 5.93 33.76 40.12
C ASP A 255 5.58 35.20 39.69
N LYS A 256 4.54 35.36 38.85
CA LYS A 256 4.06 36.70 38.48
C LYS A 256 3.49 37.47 39.67
N MET A 257 2.78 36.79 40.56
CA MET A 257 2.20 37.43 41.74
C MET A 257 3.27 37.80 42.82
N LEU A 258 4.35 37.06 42.89
CA LEU A 258 5.46 37.32 43.82
C LEU A 258 6.48 38.35 43.35
N GLY A 259 6.28 38.94 42.16
CA GLY A 259 7.12 40.06 41.68
C GLY A 259 8.45 39.65 41.08
N GLY A 260 8.49 38.44 40.55
CA GLY A 260 9.65 37.92 39.80
C GLY A 260 10.87 37.74 40.68
N VAL A 261 11.38 36.61 40.78
CA VAL A 261 12.50 36.36 41.53
C VAL A 261 13.50 35.51 41.30
N SER A 262 14.55 35.73 41.82
CA SER A 262 15.87 35.14 42.06
C SER A 262 16.40 34.21 40.98
N GLU A 263 17.65 34.52 40.55
CA GLU A 263 18.50 33.76 39.61
C GLU A 263 18.53 32.23 39.89
N GLU A 264 18.31 31.83 41.16
CA GLU A 264 18.24 30.42 41.51
C GLU A 264 16.98 29.68 40.93
N ARG A 265 15.86 30.38 40.85
CA ARG A 265 14.61 29.83 40.35
C ARG A 265 14.60 29.71 38.83
N GLU A 266 15.14 30.69 38.14
CA GLU A 266 15.36 30.69 36.70
C GLU A 266 16.31 29.53 36.28
N SER A 267 17.34 29.30 37.08
CA SER A 267 18.25 28.17 36.96
C SER A 267 17.54 26.82 37.16
N LEU A 268 16.56 26.73 38.10
CA LEU A 268 15.80 25.51 38.34
C LEU A 268 14.84 25.20 37.20
N ILE A 269 14.14 26.20 36.66
CA ILE A 269 13.25 26.08 35.51
C ILE A 269 14.03 25.62 34.27
N GLN A 270 15.18 26.25 34.01
CA GLN A 270 16.05 25.83 32.89
C GLN A 270 16.53 24.38 33.03
N ARG A 271 16.83 23.93 34.29
CA ARG A 271 17.20 22.54 34.54
C ARG A 271 16.05 21.56 34.34
N ILE A 272 14.82 21.93 34.71
CA ILE A 272 13.62 21.13 34.49
C ILE A 272 13.31 21.01 32.99
N GLU A 273 13.38 22.12 32.25
CA GLU A 273 13.19 22.13 30.80
C GLU A 273 14.27 21.33 30.06
N ALA A 274 15.52 21.44 30.48
CA ALA A 274 16.62 20.65 29.94
C ALA A 274 16.42 19.14 30.18
N GLN A 275 15.99 18.77 31.40
CA GLN A 275 15.66 17.37 31.72
C GLN A 275 14.46 16.84 30.93
N ALA A 276 13.43 17.66 30.72
CA ALA A 276 12.27 17.31 29.91
C ALA A 276 12.66 17.07 28.44
N ARG A 277 13.49 17.95 27.86
CA ARG A 277 14.02 17.77 26.48
C ARG A 277 14.83 16.47 26.34
N ILE A 278 15.73 16.21 27.27
CA ILE A 278 16.54 15.00 27.26
C ILE A 278 15.66 13.74 27.37
N LYS A 279 14.61 13.79 28.20
CA LYS A 279 13.65 12.68 28.33
C LYS A 279 12.88 12.47 27.03
N GLU A 280 12.39 13.54 26.42
CA GLU A 280 11.68 13.46 25.14
C GLU A 280 12.57 12.91 24.02
N GLN A 281 13.82 13.37 23.95
CA GLN A 281 14.80 12.85 23.00
C GLN A 281 15.07 11.35 23.22
N TYR A 282 15.21 10.93 24.47
CA TYR A 282 15.39 9.52 24.80
C TYR A 282 14.21 8.67 24.33
N GLU A 283 12.98 9.10 24.65
CA GLU A 283 11.76 8.40 24.20
C GLU A 283 11.62 8.34 22.69
N ARG A 284 12.05 9.38 21.97
CA ARG A 284 12.10 9.39 20.50
C ARG A 284 13.10 8.37 19.96
N VAL A 285 14.29 8.29 20.57
CA VAL A 285 15.32 7.32 20.19
C VAL A 285 14.85 5.89 20.48
N GLU A 286 14.22 5.67 21.63
CA GLU A 286 13.69 4.35 22.01
C GLU A 286 12.64 3.83 21.00
N LYS A 287 11.78 4.72 20.49
CA LYS A 287 10.76 4.38 19.48
C LYS A 287 11.31 4.05 18.08
N ILE A 288 12.58 4.37 17.80
CA ILE A 288 13.22 4.06 16.51
C ILE A 288 13.56 2.58 16.38
N PHE A 289 13.82 1.89 17.52
CA PHE A 289 14.32 0.53 17.53
C PHE A 289 13.28 -0.46 18.08
N LEU A 290 13.27 -1.65 17.50
CA LEU A 290 12.58 -2.79 18.09
C LEU A 290 13.45 -3.39 19.20
N PRO A 291 12.85 -4.05 20.22
CA PRO A 291 13.59 -4.63 21.35
C PRO A 291 14.67 -5.65 20.97
N GLU A 292 14.47 -6.34 19.83
CA GLU A 292 15.42 -7.28 19.24
C GLU A 292 16.55 -6.61 18.44
N GLU A 293 16.39 -5.37 18.03
CA GLU A 293 17.38 -4.63 17.22
C GLU A 293 18.40 -3.91 18.09
N ALA A 294 17.93 -3.21 19.11
CA ALA A 294 18.80 -2.46 20.02
C ALA A 294 18.17 -2.29 21.39
N ARG A 295 19.00 -2.15 22.42
CA ARG A 295 18.62 -1.63 23.73
C ARG A 295 19.12 -0.22 23.87
N VAL A 296 18.20 0.69 24.18
CA VAL A 296 18.49 2.08 24.50
C VAL A 296 18.63 2.19 26.00
N LEU A 297 19.80 2.60 26.47
CA LEU A 297 20.10 2.78 27.89
C LEU A 297 20.45 4.23 28.13
N ARG A 298 20.07 4.75 29.28
CA ARG A 298 20.44 6.08 29.70
C ARG A 298 21.45 6.01 30.82
N GLU A 299 22.56 6.72 30.68
CA GLU A 299 23.55 6.91 31.71
C GLU A 299 23.86 8.40 31.84
N ASN A 300 23.40 9.02 32.94
CA ASN A 300 23.44 10.47 33.16
C ASN A 300 22.81 11.28 32.00
N ASN A 301 23.60 12.03 31.26
CA ASN A 301 23.16 12.82 30.09
C ASN A 301 23.43 12.12 28.74
N ASN A 302 23.91 10.89 28.76
CA ASN A 302 24.25 10.15 27.54
C ASN A 302 23.19 9.08 27.25
N VAL A 303 22.92 8.86 25.97
CA VAL A 303 22.15 7.72 25.49
C VAL A 303 23.11 6.67 24.95
N ILE A 304 23.07 5.49 25.52
CA ILE A 304 23.88 4.35 25.09
C ILE A 304 23.00 3.43 24.25
N LEU A 305 23.36 3.28 22.98
CA LEU A 305 22.72 2.34 22.08
C LEU A 305 23.52 1.04 22.05
N ARG A 306 22.94 -0.02 22.62
CA ARG A 306 23.49 -1.36 22.52
C ARG A 306 22.80 -2.12 21.40
N LEU A 307 23.46 -2.23 20.26
CA LEU A 307 22.94 -2.96 19.11
C LEU A 307 23.01 -4.48 19.34
N ILE A 308 21.87 -5.14 19.36
CA ILE A 308 21.75 -6.58 19.56
C ILE A 308 21.69 -7.28 18.20
N GLY A 309 21.02 -6.64 17.21
CA GLY A 309 20.82 -7.16 15.86
C GLY A 309 22.07 -7.06 14.95
N LEU A 310 23.13 -6.38 15.38
CA LEU A 310 24.35 -6.25 14.58
C LEU A 310 25.27 -7.43 14.84
N THR A 311 25.27 -8.38 13.90
CA THR A 311 26.13 -9.58 13.97
C THR A 311 27.18 -9.55 12.88
N PHE A 312 28.38 -10.02 13.20
CA PHE A 312 29.48 -10.20 12.27
C PHE A 312 29.75 -11.69 12.08
N GLU A 313 30.22 -12.07 10.90
CA GLU A 313 30.72 -13.43 10.71
C GLU A 313 32.04 -13.63 11.42
N SER A 314 32.35 -14.90 11.74
CA SER A 314 33.57 -15.22 12.49
C SER A 314 34.80 -14.78 11.72
N ASN A 315 35.63 -13.96 12.33
CA ASN A 315 36.82 -13.31 11.74
C ASN A 315 36.58 -12.25 10.66
N GLU A 316 35.34 -11.73 10.50
CA GLU A 316 35.09 -10.63 9.58
C GLU A 316 34.73 -9.34 10.31
N SER A 317 35.24 -8.18 9.79
CA SER A 317 34.92 -6.83 10.27
C SER A 317 34.00 -6.06 9.31
N LYS A 318 33.52 -6.71 8.25
CA LYS A 318 32.66 -6.09 7.25
C LYS A 318 31.20 -6.11 7.68
N ILE A 319 30.54 -4.97 7.50
CA ILE A 319 29.11 -4.84 7.73
C ILE A 319 28.36 -5.54 6.60
N MET A 320 27.53 -6.52 6.95
CA MET A 320 26.69 -7.22 6.00
C MET A 320 25.55 -6.31 5.50
N THR A 321 25.17 -6.47 4.24
CA THR A 321 24.09 -5.69 3.61
C THR A 321 22.76 -5.79 4.39
N LYS A 322 22.47 -6.92 5.03
CA LYS A 322 21.30 -7.12 5.90
C LYS A 322 21.25 -6.17 7.11
N ASN A 323 22.40 -5.63 7.52
CA ASN A 323 22.51 -4.73 8.69
C ASN A 323 22.37 -3.25 8.31
N ILE A 324 22.31 -2.91 7.03
CA ILE A 324 22.17 -1.52 6.55
C ILE A 324 20.89 -0.85 7.11
N PRO A 325 19.70 -1.49 7.12
CA PRO A 325 18.50 -0.88 7.69
C PRO A 325 18.65 -0.53 9.18
N LEU A 326 19.34 -1.37 9.95
CA LEU A 326 19.62 -1.09 11.36
C LEU A 326 20.56 0.10 11.52
N LEU A 327 21.59 0.22 10.70
CA LEU A 327 22.52 1.36 10.72
C LEU A 327 21.84 2.67 10.32
N THR A 328 20.90 2.65 9.37
CA THR A 328 20.07 3.82 9.05
C THR A 328 19.21 4.28 10.23
N LYS A 329 18.73 3.34 11.06
CA LYS A 329 18.05 3.67 12.32
C LYS A 329 19.00 4.29 13.34
N VAL A 330 20.24 3.82 13.42
CA VAL A 330 21.29 4.42 14.28
C VAL A 330 21.59 5.84 13.84
N GLU A 331 21.74 6.11 12.55
CA GLU A 331 21.92 7.44 12.00
C GLU A 331 20.79 8.38 12.43
N LYS A 332 19.54 7.97 12.24
CA LYS A 332 18.37 8.72 12.70
C LYS A 332 18.34 8.95 14.21
N ALA A 333 18.83 8.01 15.00
CA ALA A 333 18.90 8.16 16.46
C ALA A 333 19.97 9.18 16.87
N ILE A 334 21.10 9.22 16.16
CA ILE A 334 22.17 10.23 16.37
C ILE A 334 21.65 11.63 16.00
N ASP A 335 20.88 11.78 14.92
CA ASP A 335 20.28 13.06 14.53
C ASP A 335 19.29 13.60 15.57
N VAL A 336 18.62 12.71 16.31
CA VAL A 336 17.69 13.10 17.40
C VAL A 336 18.45 13.50 18.66
N TYR A 337 19.62 12.90 18.90
CA TYR A 337 20.42 13.11 20.12
C TYR A 337 21.87 13.47 19.71
N PRO A 338 22.09 14.74 19.30
CA PRO A 338 23.40 15.21 18.83
C PRO A 338 24.45 15.29 19.94
#